data_149bbfa9fde990a4b6afb6ba90694857
#
_entry.id   149bbfa9fde990a4b6afb6ba90694857
#
_cell.length_a   1.000
_cell.length_b   1.000
_cell.length_c   1.000
_cell.angle_alpha   90.00
_cell.angle_beta   90.00
_cell.angle_gamma   90.00
#
_symmetry.space_group_name_H-M   'P 1'
#
loop_
_entity.id
_entity.type
_entity.pdbx_description
1 polymer ?
#
loop_
_entity_poly.entity_id
_entity_poly.type
_entity_poly.pdbx_seq_one_letter_code
_entity_poly.pdbx_strand_id
1 'polypeptide(L)'
;ADGKTTEKSVAAENYSDAVEAMGITLGENDRILVATAEGEKQVKAEDNVSSGDVIRVVRIRTEEVIENEAVAYSTVYEDTEELYEGETETKTEGVEGEAKVTYTVTYADGEEESRVAKTKEVLKEAKSAVVLRGTKEKQNVFTDASGAPSSFEYSLTGSCTAYYAPA
;
A
#
# COMPACT_ATOMS: atom_id res chain seq x y z
N ALA A 1 3.47 -24.63 21.82
CA ALA A 1 3.23 -24.98 20.43
C ALA A 1 1.79 -25.50 20.27
N ASP A 2 1.14 -25.18 19.19
CA ASP A 2 -0.20 -25.66 18.81
C ASP A 2 -1.30 -25.36 19.86
N GLY A 3 -1.18 -24.26 20.58
CA GLY A 3 -2.14 -23.84 21.60
C GLY A 3 -2.20 -24.74 22.85
N LYS A 4 -1.27 -25.69 23.00
CA LYS A 4 -1.18 -26.56 24.17
C LYS A 4 -0.14 -26.04 25.14
N THR A 5 -0.55 -25.90 26.41
CA THR A 5 0.38 -25.64 27.52
C THR A 5 0.70 -26.95 28.21
N THR A 6 1.97 -27.21 28.42
CA THR A 6 2.45 -28.40 29.16
C THR A 6 3.43 -27.92 30.19
N GLU A 7 3.26 -28.37 31.42
CA GLU A 7 4.20 -28.13 32.51
C GLU A 7 4.96 -29.43 32.82
N LYS A 8 6.29 -29.36 32.79
CA LYS A 8 7.14 -30.51 33.05
C LYS A 8 8.47 -30.03 33.64
N SER A 9 8.89 -30.65 34.69
CA SER A 9 10.25 -30.46 35.22
C SER A 9 11.25 -31.22 34.35
N VAL A 10 12.16 -30.51 33.71
CA VAL A 10 13.22 -31.09 32.85
C VAL A 10 14.57 -30.61 33.33
N ALA A 11 15.58 -31.46 33.20
CA ALA A 11 16.97 -31.05 33.37
C ALA A 11 17.52 -30.70 31.99
N ALA A 12 17.86 -29.45 31.80
CA ALA A 12 18.39 -28.96 30.52
C ALA A 12 19.43 -27.85 30.79
N GLU A 13 20.41 -27.72 29.93
CA GLU A 13 21.42 -26.66 29.99
C GLU A 13 21.02 -25.44 29.17
N ASN A 14 20.34 -25.68 28.07
CA ASN A 14 19.91 -24.64 27.14
C ASN A 14 18.42 -24.81 26.74
N TYR A 15 17.89 -23.84 26.00
CA TYR A 15 16.47 -23.86 25.60
C TYR A 15 16.16 -24.96 24.57
N SER A 16 17.12 -25.33 23.69
CA SER A 16 16.93 -26.46 22.75
C SER A 16 16.69 -27.75 23.51
N ASP A 17 17.56 -28.08 24.47
CA ASP A 17 17.45 -29.29 25.26
C ASP A 17 16.17 -29.32 26.11
N ALA A 18 15.78 -28.15 26.65
CA ALA A 18 14.53 -28.01 27.41
C ALA A 18 13.30 -28.30 26.54
N VAL A 19 13.24 -27.74 25.36
CA VAL A 19 12.15 -27.91 24.41
C VAL A 19 12.08 -29.35 23.88
N GLU A 20 13.22 -29.97 23.60
CA GLU A 20 13.31 -31.37 23.17
C GLU A 20 12.87 -32.34 24.29
N ALA A 21 13.33 -32.08 25.56
CA ALA A 21 12.93 -32.88 26.72
C ALA A 21 11.40 -32.78 27.00
N MET A 22 10.74 -31.74 26.54
CA MET A 22 9.30 -31.59 26.56
C MET A 22 8.61 -32.33 25.41
N GLY A 23 9.36 -32.94 24.47
CA GLY A 23 8.85 -33.69 23.33
C GLY A 23 8.49 -32.77 22.15
N ILE A 24 9.02 -31.58 22.10
CA ILE A 24 8.82 -30.63 21.01
C ILE A 24 10.08 -30.60 20.14
N THR A 25 9.97 -30.93 18.86
CA THR A 25 11.05 -30.79 17.90
C THR A 25 11.00 -29.39 17.30
N LEU A 26 12.10 -28.65 17.36
CA LEU A 26 12.24 -27.33 16.75
C LEU A 26 12.45 -27.47 15.23
N GLY A 27 11.74 -26.67 14.46
CA GLY A 27 12.01 -26.44 13.04
C GLY A 27 13.15 -25.42 12.88
N GLU A 28 13.74 -25.38 11.69
CA GLU A 28 14.90 -24.52 11.37
C GLU A 28 14.66 -23.02 11.65
N ASN A 29 13.43 -22.54 11.44
CA ASN A 29 13.08 -21.14 11.59
C ASN A 29 12.19 -20.87 12.83
N ASP A 30 11.89 -21.90 13.63
CA ASP A 30 11.06 -21.72 14.82
C ASP A 30 11.73 -20.78 15.82
N ARG A 31 10.89 -20.02 16.53
CA ARG A 31 11.36 -19.06 17.54
C ARG A 31 11.01 -19.55 18.94
N ILE A 32 11.94 -19.33 19.85
CA ILE A 32 11.74 -19.58 21.27
C ILE A 32 11.51 -18.23 21.95
N LEU A 33 10.39 -18.09 22.63
CA LEU A 33 10.06 -16.94 23.46
C LEU A 33 10.02 -17.35 24.91
N VAL A 34 10.51 -16.49 25.77
CA VAL A 34 10.49 -16.66 27.22
C VAL A 34 9.72 -15.52 27.85
N ALA A 35 8.78 -15.86 28.71
CA ALA A 35 8.01 -14.86 29.44
C ALA A 35 8.93 -14.14 30.46
N THR A 36 8.87 -12.82 30.47
CA THR A 36 9.57 -11.95 31.39
C THR A 36 8.59 -11.00 32.08
N ALA A 37 9.01 -10.26 33.06
CA ALA A 37 8.18 -9.25 33.73
C ALA A 37 7.75 -8.12 32.77
N GLU A 38 8.49 -7.91 31.67
CA GLU A 38 8.24 -6.87 30.65
C GLU A 38 7.51 -7.40 29.42
N GLY A 39 7.17 -8.71 29.37
CA GLY A 39 6.54 -9.38 28.24
C GLY A 39 7.34 -10.59 27.75
N GLU A 40 7.08 -11.06 26.54
CA GLU A 40 7.81 -12.16 25.93
C GLU A 40 9.10 -11.65 25.26
N LYS A 41 10.22 -12.35 25.52
CA LYS A 41 11.52 -12.09 24.92
C LYS A 41 11.96 -13.27 24.07
N GLN A 42 12.39 -13.00 22.84
CA GLN A 42 13.00 -14.02 22.00
C GLN A 42 14.41 -14.35 22.50
N VAL A 43 14.68 -15.65 22.60
CA VAL A 43 15.97 -16.23 23.01
C VAL A 43 16.48 -17.14 21.91
N LYS A 44 17.79 -17.44 21.94
CA LYS A 44 18.37 -18.42 21.04
C LYS A 44 18.27 -19.82 21.65
N ALA A 45 18.24 -20.82 20.77
CA ALA A 45 18.18 -22.24 21.19
C ALA A 45 19.35 -22.65 22.08
N GLU A 46 20.53 -22.07 21.86
CA GLU A 46 21.76 -22.31 22.61
C GLU A 46 21.91 -21.47 23.89
N ASP A 47 21.03 -20.52 24.15
CA ASP A 47 21.07 -19.72 25.38
C ASP A 47 20.73 -20.61 26.60
N ASN A 48 21.35 -20.30 27.77
CA ASN A 48 21.11 -21.05 28.98
C ASN A 48 19.68 -20.86 29.51
N VAL A 49 19.03 -21.97 29.83
CA VAL A 49 17.70 -21.97 30.43
C VAL A 49 17.81 -21.74 31.97
N SER A 50 16.84 -21.02 32.50
CA SER A 50 16.76 -20.77 33.96
C SER A 50 15.57 -21.52 34.57
N SER A 51 15.72 -21.88 35.85
CA SER A 51 14.64 -22.54 36.58
C SER A 51 13.46 -21.59 36.73
N GLY A 52 12.28 -22.06 36.31
CA GLY A 52 11.05 -21.27 36.35
C GLY A 52 10.75 -20.53 35.07
N ASP A 53 11.59 -20.64 34.03
CA ASP A 53 11.30 -20.07 32.71
C ASP A 53 10.01 -20.66 32.12
N VAL A 54 9.15 -19.78 31.60
CA VAL A 54 7.97 -20.15 30.81
C VAL A 54 8.31 -19.97 29.35
N ILE A 55 8.42 -21.10 28.66
CA ILE A 55 8.89 -21.16 27.25
C ILE A 55 7.70 -21.30 26.32
N ARG A 56 7.67 -20.48 25.27
CA ARG A 56 6.74 -20.60 24.15
C ARG A 56 7.52 -20.84 22.87
N VAL A 57 7.14 -21.84 22.11
CA VAL A 57 7.68 -22.10 20.79
C VAL A 57 6.70 -21.59 19.75
N VAL A 58 7.16 -20.66 18.93
CA VAL A 58 6.41 -20.10 17.77
C VAL A 58 6.83 -20.86 16.53
N ARG A 59 5.87 -21.50 15.88
CA ARG A 59 6.08 -22.23 14.63
C ARG A 59 6.18 -21.28 13.46
N ILE A 60 7.30 -21.27 12.78
CA ILE A 60 7.49 -20.45 11.57
C ILE A 60 7.41 -21.33 10.34
N ARG A 61 6.51 -20.95 9.42
CA ARG A 61 6.35 -21.59 8.12
C ARG A 61 6.41 -20.53 7.03
N THR A 62 7.16 -20.83 5.98
CA THR A 62 7.26 -19.96 4.80
C THR A 62 6.67 -20.66 3.61
N GLU A 63 5.83 -19.97 2.84
CA GLU A 63 5.22 -20.48 1.60
C GLU A 63 5.37 -19.47 0.47
N GLU A 64 5.39 -19.97 -0.76
CA GLU A 64 5.26 -19.14 -1.94
C GLU A 64 3.79 -19.10 -2.38
N VAL A 65 3.23 -17.90 -2.44
CA VAL A 65 1.85 -17.64 -2.86
C VAL A 65 1.88 -16.84 -4.16
N ILE A 66 1.11 -17.28 -5.14
CA ILE A 66 1.01 -16.62 -6.44
C ILE A 66 -0.35 -15.95 -6.53
N GLU A 67 -0.35 -14.64 -6.82
CA GLU A 67 -1.57 -13.85 -6.97
C GLU A 67 -1.52 -13.04 -8.28
N ASN A 68 -2.69 -12.84 -8.87
CA ASN A 68 -2.85 -11.94 -10.00
C ASN A 68 -3.25 -10.57 -9.48
N GLU A 69 -2.52 -9.54 -9.88
CA GLU A 69 -2.75 -8.16 -9.50
C GLU A 69 -3.07 -7.31 -10.72
N ALA A 70 -3.97 -6.35 -10.54
CA ALA A 70 -4.19 -5.31 -11.53
C ALA A 70 -2.98 -4.37 -11.60
N VAL A 71 -2.58 -4.03 -12.82
CA VAL A 71 -1.58 -3.00 -13.08
C VAL A 71 -2.32 -1.73 -13.49
N ALA A 72 -2.26 -0.71 -12.65
CA ALA A 72 -2.92 0.56 -12.92
C ALA A 72 -2.40 1.20 -14.22
N TYR A 73 -3.30 1.80 -14.99
CA TYR A 73 -2.93 2.63 -16.13
C TYR A 73 -2.57 4.05 -15.70
N SER A 74 -1.81 4.74 -16.54
CA SER A 74 -1.52 6.17 -16.40
C SER A 74 -2.47 7.01 -17.25
N THR A 75 -2.65 8.29 -16.89
CA THR A 75 -3.39 9.25 -17.71
C THR A 75 -2.39 10.18 -18.41
N VAL A 76 -2.52 10.28 -19.72
CA VAL A 76 -1.76 11.20 -20.56
C VAL A 76 -2.69 12.34 -20.97
N TYR A 77 -2.21 13.58 -20.86
CA TYR A 77 -2.97 14.76 -21.28
C TYR A 77 -2.45 15.24 -22.61
N GLU A 78 -3.38 15.47 -23.55
CA GLU A 78 -3.10 16.12 -24.84
C GLU A 78 -3.80 17.47 -24.88
N ASP A 79 -3.07 18.52 -25.19
CA ASP A 79 -3.63 19.86 -25.29
C ASP A 79 -4.41 20.03 -26.62
N THR A 80 -5.55 20.71 -26.57
CA THR A 80 -6.41 20.97 -27.73
C THR A 80 -7.00 22.37 -27.68
N GLU A 81 -7.11 23.01 -28.84
CA GLU A 81 -7.81 24.28 -29.04
C GLU A 81 -9.34 24.12 -29.28
N GLU A 82 -9.83 22.88 -29.33
CA GLU A 82 -11.27 22.60 -29.53
C GLU A 82 -12.06 22.82 -28.21
N LEU A 83 -11.40 22.66 -27.06
CA LEU A 83 -11.99 22.87 -25.73
C LEU A 83 -11.48 24.16 -25.10
N TYR A 84 -12.32 24.78 -24.30
CA TYR A 84 -11.92 25.95 -23.54
C TYR A 84 -10.98 25.59 -22.38
N GLU A 85 -10.14 26.53 -22.00
CA GLU A 85 -9.27 26.40 -20.82
C GLU A 85 -10.06 25.99 -19.58
N GLY A 86 -9.59 24.91 -18.91
CA GLY A 86 -10.24 24.29 -17.76
C GLY A 86 -11.26 23.20 -18.13
N GLU A 87 -11.54 22.98 -19.40
CA GLU A 87 -12.36 21.86 -19.86
C GLU A 87 -11.47 20.65 -20.22
N THR A 88 -11.98 19.45 -19.95
CA THR A 88 -11.29 18.19 -20.31
C THR A 88 -12.29 17.21 -20.92
N GLU A 89 -11.82 16.40 -21.84
CA GLU A 89 -12.60 15.35 -22.49
C GLU A 89 -11.78 14.06 -22.60
N THR A 90 -12.37 12.94 -22.26
CA THR A 90 -11.69 11.65 -22.39
C THR A 90 -11.70 11.19 -23.86
N LYS A 91 -10.54 11.25 -24.51
CA LYS A 91 -10.35 10.78 -25.89
C LYS A 91 -10.24 9.25 -25.96
N THR A 92 -9.56 8.66 -24.99
CA THR A 92 -9.35 7.22 -24.94
C THR A 92 -9.42 6.77 -23.49
N GLU A 93 -10.25 5.77 -23.20
CA GLU A 93 -10.35 5.13 -21.90
C GLU A 93 -9.07 4.35 -21.59
N GLY A 94 -8.60 4.45 -20.34
CA GLY A 94 -7.52 3.62 -19.82
C GLY A 94 -7.98 2.18 -19.60
N VAL A 95 -7.06 1.25 -19.76
CA VAL A 95 -7.32 -0.17 -19.49
C VAL A 95 -6.26 -0.67 -18.53
N GLU A 96 -6.69 -1.26 -17.42
CA GLU A 96 -5.77 -1.90 -16.48
C GLU A 96 -5.08 -3.10 -17.12
N GLY A 97 -3.82 -3.26 -16.77
CA GLY A 97 -3.03 -4.44 -17.07
C GLY A 97 -3.24 -5.52 -16.02
N GLU A 98 -2.52 -6.62 -16.19
CA GLU A 98 -2.51 -7.74 -15.25
C GLU A 98 -1.06 -8.20 -15.03
N ALA A 99 -0.70 -8.43 -13.77
CA ALA A 99 0.58 -8.99 -13.40
C ALA A 99 0.38 -10.18 -12.47
N LYS A 100 1.24 -11.19 -12.65
CA LYS A 100 1.39 -12.32 -11.76
C LYS A 100 2.49 -12.01 -10.76
N VAL A 101 2.15 -11.96 -9.47
CA VAL A 101 3.10 -11.68 -8.41
C VAL A 101 3.29 -12.93 -7.56
N THR A 102 4.54 -13.32 -7.36
CA THR A 102 4.89 -14.40 -6.43
C THR A 102 5.35 -13.76 -5.14
N TYR A 103 4.67 -14.08 -4.07
CA TYR A 103 4.98 -13.64 -2.72
C TYR A 103 5.67 -14.76 -1.93
N THR A 104 6.62 -14.38 -1.11
CA THR A 104 7.08 -15.20 0.00
C THR A 104 6.30 -14.76 1.24
N VAL A 105 5.44 -15.65 1.75
CA VAL A 105 4.59 -15.39 2.92
C VAL A 105 5.13 -16.18 4.10
N THR A 106 5.38 -15.51 5.20
CA THR A 106 5.83 -16.12 6.45
C THR A 106 4.68 -16.14 7.45
N TYR A 107 4.41 -17.31 7.99
CA TYR A 107 3.39 -17.54 9.02
C TYR A 107 4.05 -17.83 10.36
N ALA A 108 3.54 -17.22 11.42
CA ALA A 108 3.89 -17.48 12.81
C ALA A 108 2.68 -18.10 13.52
N ASP A 109 2.80 -19.31 14.05
CA ASP A 109 1.70 -20.08 14.66
C ASP A 109 0.43 -20.20 13.77
N GLY A 110 0.62 -20.11 12.45
CA GLY A 110 -0.47 -20.19 11.47
C GLY A 110 -1.08 -18.86 11.06
N GLU A 111 -0.69 -17.76 11.67
CA GLU A 111 -1.08 -16.40 11.29
C GLU A 111 -0.03 -15.77 10.36
N GLU A 112 -0.48 -15.03 9.33
CA GLU A 112 0.43 -14.33 8.43
C GLU A 112 1.15 -13.20 9.19
N GLU A 113 2.48 -13.31 9.31
CA GLU A 113 3.34 -12.32 9.96
C GLU A 113 3.93 -11.34 8.93
N SER A 114 4.31 -11.85 7.77
CA SER A 114 4.91 -11.01 6.73
C SER A 114 4.65 -11.56 5.33
N ARG A 115 4.59 -10.63 4.37
CA ARG A 115 4.42 -10.91 2.95
C ARG A 115 5.41 -10.05 2.16
N VAL A 116 6.26 -10.69 1.37
CA VAL A 116 7.30 -10.02 0.56
C VAL A 116 7.16 -10.45 -0.89
N ALA A 117 7.01 -9.49 -1.80
CA ALA A 117 7.01 -9.77 -3.23
C ALA A 117 8.40 -10.24 -3.68
N LYS A 118 8.47 -11.42 -4.28
CA LYS A 118 9.71 -12.04 -4.79
C LYS A 118 9.90 -11.76 -6.27
N THR A 119 8.85 -11.95 -7.06
CA THR A 119 8.86 -11.72 -8.50
C THR A 119 7.54 -11.13 -8.95
N LYS A 120 7.61 -10.26 -9.98
CA LYS A 120 6.43 -9.70 -10.65
C LYS A 120 6.61 -9.89 -12.15
N GLU A 121 5.69 -10.62 -12.76
CA GLU A 121 5.63 -10.87 -14.20
C GLU A 121 4.39 -10.17 -14.76
N VAL A 122 4.58 -9.26 -15.72
CA VAL A 122 3.47 -8.58 -16.38
C VAL A 122 2.90 -9.50 -17.45
N LEU A 123 1.66 -9.94 -17.27
CA LEU A 123 0.93 -10.79 -18.21
C LEU A 123 0.25 -9.96 -19.31
N LYS A 124 -0.23 -8.79 -18.92
CA LYS A 124 -0.89 -7.83 -19.81
C LYS A 124 -0.49 -6.41 -19.41
N GLU A 125 0.02 -5.65 -20.36
CA GLU A 125 0.37 -4.25 -20.13
C GLU A 125 -0.88 -3.39 -19.97
N ALA A 126 -0.83 -2.43 -19.05
CA ALA A 126 -1.86 -1.40 -18.92
C ALA A 126 -1.82 -0.46 -20.13
N LYS A 127 -2.98 0.00 -20.57
CA LYS A 127 -3.10 1.02 -21.62
C LYS A 127 -3.49 2.35 -21.00
N SER A 128 -2.71 3.39 -21.25
CA SER A 128 -2.97 4.72 -20.72
C SER A 128 -4.28 5.30 -21.19
N ALA A 129 -4.98 6.00 -20.31
CA ALA A 129 -6.05 6.91 -20.71
C ALA A 129 -5.44 8.13 -21.40
N VAL A 130 -6.13 8.65 -22.43
CA VAL A 130 -5.80 9.93 -23.07
C VAL A 130 -6.93 10.91 -22.78
N VAL A 131 -6.61 12.02 -22.14
CA VAL A 131 -7.55 13.09 -21.80
C VAL A 131 -7.13 14.36 -22.52
N LEU A 132 -8.03 14.89 -23.33
CA LEU A 132 -7.87 16.19 -23.97
C LEU A 132 -8.01 17.28 -22.91
N ARG A 133 -7.12 18.25 -22.92
CA ARG A 133 -7.16 19.43 -22.07
C ARG A 133 -7.28 20.67 -22.94
N GLY A 134 -8.34 21.44 -22.72
CA GLY A 134 -8.62 22.65 -23.44
C GLY A 134 -7.59 23.75 -23.21
N THR A 135 -7.16 24.38 -24.29
CA THR A 135 -6.25 25.54 -24.29
C THR A 135 -6.88 26.77 -24.92
N LYS A 136 -8.15 26.65 -25.40
CA LYS A 136 -8.86 27.78 -26.00
C LYS A 136 -9.25 28.78 -24.94
N GLU A 137 -8.79 30.01 -25.07
CA GLU A 137 -9.14 31.09 -24.15
C GLU A 137 -10.65 31.41 -24.23
N LYS A 138 -11.29 31.54 -23.06
CA LYS A 138 -12.66 32.05 -22.96
C LYS A 138 -12.64 33.56 -23.20
N GLN A 139 -13.20 34.01 -24.31
CA GLN A 139 -13.42 35.42 -24.52
C GLN A 139 -14.53 35.91 -23.61
N ASN A 140 -14.18 36.73 -22.63
CA ASN A 140 -15.18 37.43 -21.82
C ASN A 140 -15.75 38.59 -22.66
N VAL A 141 -16.88 38.35 -23.30
CA VAL A 141 -17.61 39.41 -23.99
C VAL A 141 -18.49 40.12 -22.98
N PHE A 142 -18.15 41.36 -22.66
CA PHE A 142 -18.99 42.23 -21.88
C PHE A 142 -19.94 42.99 -22.83
N THR A 143 -21.23 43.08 -22.47
CA THR A 143 -22.16 43.93 -23.17
C THR A 143 -22.21 45.28 -22.46
N ASP A 144 -22.15 46.38 -23.21
CA ASP A 144 -22.35 47.71 -22.70
C ASP A 144 -23.83 47.96 -22.30
N ALA A 145 -24.12 49.12 -21.74
CA ALA A 145 -25.48 49.50 -21.34
C ALA A 145 -26.49 49.54 -22.47
N SER A 146 -26.06 49.53 -23.73
CA SER A 146 -26.89 49.48 -24.94
C SER A 146 -27.12 48.05 -25.46
N GLY A 147 -26.45 47.04 -24.82
CA GLY A 147 -26.53 45.63 -25.25
C GLY A 147 -25.60 45.26 -26.40
N ALA A 148 -24.70 46.15 -26.79
CA ALA A 148 -23.70 45.86 -27.81
C ALA A 148 -22.50 45.08 -27.22
N PRO A 149 -22.00 44.04 -27.92
CA PRO A 149 -20.83 43.33 -27.47
C PRO A 149 -19.60 44.22 -27.53
N SER A 150 -18.89 44.37 -26.43
CA SER A 150 -17.60 45.07 -26.37
C SER A 150 -16.51 44.07 -26.00
N SER A 151 -15.46 44.00 -26.81
CA SER A 151 -14.25 43.20 -26.53
C SER A 151 -13.18 44.12 -25.93
N PHE A 152 -12.60 43.67 -24.81
CA PHE A 152 -11.43 44.33 -24.23
C PHE A 152 -10.17 43.53 -24.50
N GLU A 153 -9.12 44.24 -24.91
CA GLU A 153 -7.82 43.65 -25.24
C GLU A 153 -6.99 43.28 -23.99
N TYR A 154 -7.53 43.58 -22.78
CA TYR A 154 -6.85 43.31 -21.50
C TYR A 154 -7.74 42.53 -20.54
N SER A 155 -7.25 41.41 -20.02
CA SER A 155 -7.86 40.74 -18.87
C SER A 155 -7.49 41.46 -17.59
N LEU A 156 -8.45 42.06 -16.90
CA LEU A 156 -8.28 42.55 -15.53
C LEU A 156 -8.59 41.43 -14.54
N THR A 157 -7.57 40.89 -13.90
CA THR A 157 -7.72 40.06 -12.72
C THR A 157 -7.87 40.95 -11.50
N GLY A 158 -9.11 41.25 -11.11
CA GLY A 158 -9.42 42.02 -9.92
C GLY A 158 -10.93 42.15 -9.74
N SER A 159 -11.40 42.29 -8.48
CA SER A 159 -12.82 42.55 -8.18
C SER A 159 -13.17 43.95 -8.64
N CYS A 160 -14.08 44.07 -9.64
CA CYS A 160 -14.69 45.32 -10.01
C CYS A 160 -15.76 45.69 -8.99
N THR A 161 -15.56 46.71 -8.16
CA THR A 161 -16.60 47.45 -7.44
C THR A 161 -17.15 48.52 -8.36
N ALA A 162 -18.38 48.35 -8.88
CA ALA A 162 -19.06 49.40 -9.60
C ALA A 162 -19.59 50.44 -8.59
N TYR A 163 -19.02 51.64 -8.58
CA TYR A 163 -19.62 52.78 -7.88
C TYR A 163 -20.74 53.38 -8.73
N TYR A 164 -21.98 53.26 -8.24
CA TYR A 164 -23.09 53.98 -8.80
C TYR A 164 -23.07 55.39 -8.21
N ALA A 165 -22.82 56.42 -9.01
CA ALA A 165 -23.00 57.79 -8.63
C ALA A 165 -24.47 58.18 -8.94
N PRO A 166 -25.29 58.52 -7.95
CA PRO A 166 -26.63 59.07 -8.22
C PRO A 166 -26.52 60.46 -8.84
N ALA A 167 -27.41 60.74 -9.79
CA ALA A 167 -27.57 62.00 -10.47
C ALA A 167 -28.03 63.12 -9.53
#